data_7bed9f61c4f13c8810b61738b78ce634
#
_entry.id   7bed9f61c4f13c8810b61738b78ce634
#
_cell.length_a   1.000
_cell.length_b   1.000
_cell.length_c   1.000
_cell.angle_alpha   90.00
_cell.angle_beta   90.00
_cell.angle_gamma   90.00
#
_symmetry.space_group_name_H-M   'P 1'
#
loop_
_entity.id
_entity.type
_entity.pdbx_description
1 polymer ?
#
loop_
_entity_poly.entity_id
_entity_poly.type
_entity_poly.pdbx_seq_one_letter_code
_entity_poly.pdbx_strand_id
1 'polypeptide(L)'
;MSDNPFGRVITAMVTPMHDDGSIDFDGLQRLAVHLADHGHDGLLVNGTTGESATTSDEEDYDCVAAVVEAVGDRVSVMAGCGTNDTLHSIRAAEAMVARGADTLLVVTPYYNKPTQHGIVEHFRMITEAADRPVMAYDIPGRTGTALSTDTIRRLAEIPGIRAVKDAKGDLFEASRLMAETDLLWFSGDDVLNLAFLALGATGIVSVVGHVAGDDYRAMIDAVDAGDLHRAREIHTRLIPAVDAIMHTSQGAIQVKAALKMQGLIGSDRLRMPLLQGPPEHLDRLRAGLAASGLA
;
A
#
# COMPACT_ATOMS: atom_id res chain seq x y z
N MET A 1 5.22 -19.20 14.09
CA MET A 1 4.88 -18.24 13.03
C MET A 1 4.57 -16.93 13.73
N SER A 2 5.24 -15.84 13.37
CA SER A 2 4.91 -14.53 13.93
C SER A 2 3.46 -14.22 13.60
N ASP A 3 2.74 -13.73 14.57
CA ASP A 3 1.34 -13.30 14.43
C ASP A 3 1.34 -12.04 13.50
N ASN A 4 1.18 -12.28 12.19
CA ASN A 4 1.13 -11.23 11.17
C ASN A 4 -0.32 -10.84 10.88
N PRO A 5 -0.81 -9.71 11.42
CA PRO A 5 -2.18 -9.29 11.23
C PRO A 5 -2.45 -8.60 9.89
N PHE A 6 -1.42 -8.33 9.08
CA PHE A 6 -1.52 -7.47 7.88
C PHE A 6 -1.77 -8.24 6.59
N GLY A 7 -1.43 -9.53 6.55
CA GLY A 7 -1.26 -10.28 5.30
C GLY A 7 0.16 -10.14 4.73
N ARG A 8 0.42 -10.73 3.56
CA ARG A 8 1.75 -10.71 2.92
C ARG A 8 1.73 -10.11 1.52
N VAL A 9 0.66 -10.36 0.76
CA VAL A 9 0.39 -9.68 -0.52
C VAL A 9 -0.69 -8.64 -0.25
N ILE A 10 -0.27 -7.39 -0.09
CA ILE A 10 -1.17 -6.28 0.19
C ILE A 10 -1.18 -5.37 -1.03
N THR A 11 -2.36 -4.99 -1.51
CA THR A 11 -2.47 -3.95 -2.54
C THR A 11 -3.01 -2.66 -1.94
N ALA A 12 -2.27 -1.56 -2.21
CA ALA A 12 -2.73 -0.21 -1.93
C ALA A 12 -3.79 0.18 -2.97
N MET A 13 -5.06 -0.10 -2.65
CA MET A 13 -6.19 0.02 -3.56
C MET A 13 -6.35 1.43 -4.11
N VAL A 14 -6.71 1.53 -5.40
CA VAL A 14 -7.31 2.76 -5.95
C VAL A 14 -8.73 2.89 -5.41
N THR A 15 -9.24 4.12 -5.38
CA THR A 15 -10.64 4.43 -5.10
C THR A 15 -11.37 4.65 -6.43
N PRO A 16 -12.18 3.69 -6.93
CA PRO A 16 -12.97 3.86 -8.13
C PRO A 16 -13.93 5.06 -8.00
N MET A 17 -14.08 5.79 -9.08
CA MET A 17 -14.94 6.99 -9.12
C MET A 17 -15.82 6.96 -10.38
N HIS A 18 -16.99 7.57 -10.30
CA HIS A 18 -17.81 7.89 -11.46
C HIS A 18 -17.20 9.05 -12.26
N ASP A 19 -17.69 9.29 -13.47
CA ASP A 19 -17.17 10.36 -14.34
C ASP A 19 -17.32 11.76 -13.74
N ASP A 20 -18.29 11.97 -12.84
CA ASP A 20 -18.49 13.22 -12.10
C ASP A 20 -17.53 13.39 -10.90
N GLY A 21 -16.73 12.36 -10.58
CA GLY A 21 -15.77 12.36 -9.48
C GLY A 21 -16.35 11.92 -8.13
N SER A 22 -17.62 11.51 -8.05
CA SER A 22 -18.16 10.82 -6.86
C SER A 22 -17.59 9.40 -6.77
N ILE A 23 -17.51 8.85 -5.54
CA ILE A 23 -16.98 7.51 -5.33
C ILE A 23 -17.95 6.44 -5.85
N ASP A 24 -17.44 5.49 -6.63
CA ASP A 24 -18.16 4.28 -7.05
C ASP A 24 -17.93 3.17 -5.99
N PHE A 25 -18.78 3.19 -4.95
CA PHE A 25 -18.68 2.20 -3.87
C PHE A 25 -18.91 0.77 -4.35
N ASP A 26 -19.84 0.56 -5.28
CA ASP A 26 -20.08 -0.76 -5.88
C ASP A 26 -18.84 -1.23 -6.67
N GLY A 27 -18.17 -0.32 -7.38
CA GLY A 27 -16.92 -0.59 -8.07
C GLY A 27 -15.77 -0.89 -7.09
N LEU A 28 -15.72 -0.19 -5.95
CA LEU A 28 -14.75 -0.42 -4.90
C LEU A 28 -14.91 -1.81 -4.28
N GLN A 29 -16.15 -2.22 -3.96
CA GLN A 29 -16.44 -3.55 -3.43
C GLN A 29 -16.10 -4.66 -4.45
N ARG A 30 -16.49 -4.50 -5.73
CA ARG A 30 -16.12 -5.45 -6.79
C ARG A 30 -14.60 -5.57 -6.94
N LEU A 31 -13.87 -4.46 -6.89
CA LEU A 31 -12.41 -4.47 -6.94
C LEU A 31 -11.81 -5.19 -5.73
N ALA A 32 -12.33 -4.95 -4.51
CA ALA A 32 -11.89 -5.64 -3.31
C ALA A 32 -12.07 -7.16 -3.41
N VAL A 33 -13.24 -7.61 -3.87
CA VAL A 33 -13.51 -9.05 -4.11
C VAL A 33 -12.55 -9.61 -5.16
N HIS A 34 -12.35 -8.91 -6.28
CA HIS A 34 -11.40 -9.34 -7.31
C HIS A 34 -9.99 -9.53 -6.74
N LEU A 35 -9.49 -8.57 -5.97
CA LEU A 35 -8.16 -8.67 -5.36
C LEU A 35 -8.08 -9.83 -4.37
N ALA A 36 -9.08 -10.03 -3.53
CA ALA A 36 -9.14 -11.16 -2.60
C ALA A 36 -9.18 -12.53 -3.32
N ASP A 37 -9.78 -12.60 -4.52
CA ASP A 37 -9.79 -13.80 -5.37
C ASP A 37 -8.46 -14.03 -6.09
N HIS A 38 -7.59 -13.00 -6.18
CA HIS A 38 -6.33 -13.02 -6.93
C HIS A 38 -5.10 -12.79 -6.04
N GLY A 39 -4.87 -13.73 -5.11
CA GLY A 39 -3.62 -13.88 -4.36
C GLY A 39 -3.42 -12.93 -3.18
N HIS A 40 -4.36 -12.02 -2.90
CA HIS A 40 -4.23 -11.07 -1.79
C HIS A 40 -4.71 -11.66 -0.47
N ASP A 41 -4.00 -11.35 0.60
CA ASP A 41 -4.38 -11.63 1.99
C ASP A 41 -4.43 -10.35 2.86
N GLY A 42 -4.20 -9.20 2.22
CA GLY A 42 -4.41 -7.89 2.80
C GLY A 42 -4.75 -6.84 1.74
N LEU A 43 -5.61 -5.87 2.10
CA LEU A 43 -5.97 -4.73 1.25
C LEU A 43 -5.77 -3.44 2.02
N LEU A 44 -5.08 -2.46 1.41
CA LEU A 44 -4.91 -1.13 1.99
C LEU A 44 -5.86 -0.15 1.31
N VAL A 45 -6.81 0.37 2.07
CA VAL A 45 -7.79 1.39 1.68
C VAL A 45 -7.26 2.77 2.10
N ASN A 46 -7.59 3.81 1.35
CA ASN A 46 -7.24 5.22 1.66
C ASN A 46 -5.73 5.47 1.83
N GLY A 47 -4.90 4.75 1.08
CA GLY A 47 -3.50 5.11 0.92
C GLY A 47 -3.33 6.22 -0.12
N THR A 48 -2.07 6.56 -0.44
CA THR A 48 -1.74 7.51 -1.51
C THR A 48 -2.34 7.10 -2.86
N THR A 49 -2.37 5.79 -3.15
CA THR A 49 -2.94 5.24 -4.38
C THR A 49 -4.46 5.36 -4.41
N GLY A 50 -5.10 5.36 -3.24
CA GLY A 50 -6.54 5.59 -3.07
C GLY A 50 -6.96 7.05 -3.16
N GLU A 51 -6.02 7.98 -3.43
CA GLU A 51 -6.27 9.42 -3.55
C GLU A 51 -6.78 10.08 -2.26
N SER A 52 -6.40 9.56 -1.08
CA SER A 52 -6.84 10.06 0.23
C SER A 52 -6.51 11.55 0.51
N ALA A 53 -5.66 12.17 -0.30
CA ALA A 53 -5.39 13.61 -0.21
C ALA A 53 -6.52 14.47 -0.81
N THR A 54 -7.48 13.89 -1.54
CA THR A 54 -8.54 14.58 -2.28
C THR A 54 -9.94 14.01 -2.01
N THR A 55 -10.04 13.02 -1.15
CA THR A 55 -11.28 12.53 -0.55
C THR A 55 -11.56 13.28 0.74
N SER A 56 -12.81 13.32 1.18
CA SER A 56 -13.18 13.84 2.50
C SER A 56 -13.07 12.74 3.55
N ASP A 57 -13.02 13.12 4.82
CA ASP A 57 -12.96 12.18 5.95
C ASP A 57 -14.13 11.17 5.90
N GLU A 58 -15.35 11.61 5.63
CA GLU A 58 -16.53 10.76 5.55
C GLU A 58 -16.45 9.78 4.36
N GLU A 59 -15.97 10.24 3.20
CA GLU A 59 -15.73 9.36 2.05
C GLU A 59 -14.68 8.30 2.39
N ASP A 60 -13.62 8.66 3.10
CA ASP A 60 -12.60 7.72 3.53
C ASP A 60 -13.16 6.67 4.50
N TYR A 61 -13.98 7.09 5.47
CA TYR A 61 -14.61 6.17 6.41
C TYR A 61 -15.59 5.21 5.72
N ASP A 62 -16.37 5.71 4.76
CA ASP A 62 -17.31 4.92 3.99
C ASP A 62 -16.60 3.94 3.03
N CYS A 63 -15.44 4.32 2.46
CA CYS A 63 -14.60 3.40 1.69
C CYS A 63 -14.12 2.22 2.54
N VAL A 64 -13.65 2.48 3.76
CA VAL A 64 -13.25 1.40 4.68
C VAL A 64 -14.43 0.48 4.99
N ALA A 65 -15.58 1.03 5.36
CA ALA A 65 -16.79 0.25 5.64
C ALA A 65 -17.21 -0.62 4.44
N ALA A 66 -17.20 -0.07 3.23
CA ALA A 66 -17.56 -0.79 2.01
C ALA A 66 -16.60 -1.97 1.71
N VAL A 67 -15.29 -1.79 1.91
CA VAL A 67 -14.32 -2.87 1.70
C VAL A 67 -14.43 -3.93 2.80
N VAL A 68 -14.60 -3.53 4.06
CA VAL A 68 -14.84 -4.46 5.18
C VAL A 68 -16.10 -5.30 4.95
N GLU A 69 -17.20 -4.69 4.50
CA GLU A 69 -18.42 -5.40 4.16
C GLU A 69 -18.22 -6.45 3.06
N ALA A 70 -17.40 -6.12 2.06
CA ALA A 70 -17.19 -6.99 0.90
C ALA A 70 -16.25 -8.17 1.17
N VAL A 71 -15.19 -7.98 1.97
CA VAL A 71 -14.09 -8.95 2.10
C VAL A 71 -13.46 -9.07 3.48
N GLY A 72 -13.98 -8.39 4.51
CA GLY A 72 -13.38 -8.37 5.84
C GLY A 72 -13.34 -9.72 6.56
N ASP A 73 -14.09 -10.71 6.10
CA ASP A 73 -14.04 -12.09 6.57
C ASP A 73 -13.00 -12.96 5.82
N ARG A 74 -12.35 -12.42 4.79
CA ARG A 74 -11.47 -13.15 3.87
C ARG A 74 -10.02 -12.66 3.91
N VAL A 75 -9.82 -11.35 4.05
CA VAL A 75 -8.52 -10.68 4.01
C VAL A 75 -8.44 -9.60 5.06
N SER A 76 -7.24 -9.26 5.52
CA SER A 76 -7.03 -8.14 6.43
C SER A 76 -7.30 -6.80 5.73
N VAL A 77 -8.17 -5.97 6.30
CA VAL A 77 -8.45 -4.62 5.78
C VAL A 77 -7.63 -3.60 6.57
N MET A 78 -6.63 -3.02 5.93
CA MET A 78 -5.79 -1.95 6.46
C MET A 78 -6.32 -0.60 6.02
N ALA A 79 -6.42 0.36 6.93
CA ALA A 79 -6.82 1.72 6.61
C ALA A 79 -5.64 2.70 6.72
N GLY A 80 -5.47 3.54 5.69
CA GLY A 80 -4.50 4.65 5.71
C GLY A 80 -5.09 5.85 6.46
N CYS A 81 -4.57 6.15 7.67
CA CYS A 81 -5.08 7.23 8.54
C CYS A 81 -4.06 8.33 8.85
N GLY A 82 -2.79 8.14 8.45
CA GLY A 82 -1.71 9.09 8.76
C GLY A 82 -1.77 10.37 7.93
N THR A 83 -1.65 11.51 8.60
CA THR A 83 -1.49 12.83 7.98
C THR A 83 -0.34 13.58 8.65
N ASN A 84 -0.13 14.84 8.27
CA ASN A 84 0.82 15.74 8.94
C ASN A 84 0.23 16.48 10.17
N ASP A 85 -0.99 16.14 10.57
CA ASP A 85 -1.66 16.62 11.79
C ASP A 85 -1.96 15.43 12.71
N THR A 86 -1.34 15.41 13.88
CA THR A 86 -1.48 14.31 14.84
C THR A 86 -2.92 14.13 15.33
N LEU A 87 -3.61 15.23 15.64
CA LEU A 87 -4.98 15.15 16.15
C LEU A 87 -5.98 14.70 15.07
N HIS A 88 -5.77 15.12 13.82
CA HIS A 88 -6.55 14.62 12.70
C HIS A 88 -6.31 13.11 12.51
N SER A 89 -5.05 12.68 12.50
CA SER A 89 -4.71 11.27 12.36
C SER A 89 -5.29 10.38 13.46
N ILE A 90 -5.37 10.88 14.71
CA ILE A 90 -6.03 10.18 15.82
C ILE A 90 -7.54 10.01 15.52
N ARG A 91 -8.24 11.08 15.17
CA ARG A 91 -9.68 11.01 14.86
C ARG A 91 -9.96 10.07 13.66
N ALA A 92 -9.13 10.17 12.62
CA ALA A 92 -9.24 9.29 11.47
C ALA A 92 -9.01 7.81 11.87
N ALA A 93 -8.00 7.52 12.66
CA ALA A 93 -7.71 6.16 13.13
C ALA A 93 -8.88 5.58 13.94
N GLU A 94 -9.41 6.33 14.91
CA GLU A 94 -10.58 5.93 15.72
C GLU A 94 -11.81 5.66 14.84
N ALA A 95 -12.09 6.56 13.88
CA ALA A 95 -13.24 6.42 12.98
C ALA A 95 -13.09 5.21 12.05
N MET A 96 -11.91 4.96 11.48
CA MET A 96 -11.64 3.83 10.60
C MET A 96 -11.71 2.48 11.35
N VAL A 97 -11.23 2.43 12.60
CA VAL A 97 -11.39 1.28 13.49
C VAL A 97 -12.87 1.02 13.78
N ALA A 98 -13.65 2.07 14.05
CA ALA A 98 -15.10 1.94 14.24
C ALA A 98 -15.85 1.43 12.98
N ARG A 99 -15.28 1.63 11.77
CA ARG A 99 -15.78 1.10 10.49
C ARG A 99 -15.27 -0.32 10.19
N GLY A 100 -14.50 -0.94 11.09
CA GLY A 100 -14.08 -2.33 11.01
C GLY A 100 -12.68 -2.56 10.43
N ALA A 101 -11.84 -1.52 10.31
CA ALA A 101 -10.44 -1.73 9.92
C ALA A 101 -9.72 -2.64 10.93
N ASP A 102 -9.01 -3.66 10.43
CA ASP A 102 -8.24 -4.60 11.24
C ASP A 102 -6.90 -4.00 11.66
N THR A 103 -6.28 -3.25 10.77
CA THR A 103 -4.95 -2.66 10.94
C THR A 103 -4.89 -1.25 10.35
N LEU A 104 -3.85 -0.49 10.71
CA LEU A 104 -3.69 0.89 10.27
C LEU A 104 -2.34 1.11 9.58
N LEU A 105 -2.34 1.95 8.53
CA LEU A 105 -1.14 2.50 7.94
C LEU A 105 -0.99 3.97 8.33
N VAL A 106 0.12 4.31 8.96
CA VAL A 106 0.45 5.69 9.33
C VAL A 106 1.68 6.13 8.56
N VAL A 107 1.51 7.12 7.69
CA VAL A 107 2.63 7.70 6.93
C VAL A 107 3.43 8.68 7.81
N THR A 108 4.74 8.73 7.61
CA THR A 108 5.59 9.78 8.19
C THR A 108 4.98 11.16 7.88
N PRO A 109 4.81 12.06 8.87
CA PRO A 109 4.25 13.39 8.64
C PRO A 109 4.97 14.12 7.51
N TYR A 110 4.21 14.51 6.49
CA TYR A 110 4.71 15.15 5.28
C TYR A 110 4.64 16.68 5.36
N TYR A 111 5.43 17.38 4.56
CA TYR A 111 5.40 18.82 4.34
C TYR A 111 5.97 19.66 5.49
N ASN A 112 5.47 19.52 6.74
CA ASN A 112 5.85 20.32 7.91
C ASN A 112 7.18 19.90 8.56
N LYS A 113 7.81 18.80 8.08
CA LYS A 113 9.17 18.34 8.44
C LYS A 113 9.43 18.32 9.95
N PRO A 114 8.70 17.54 10.74
CA PRO A 114 8.91 17.45 12.18
C PRO A 114 10.29 16.87 12.52
N THR A 115 10.76 17.12 13.74
CA THR A 115 11.95 16.45 14.26
C THR A 115 11.70 14.95 14.44
N GLN A 116 12.74 14.14 14.46
CA GLN A 116 12.61 12.70 14.70
C GLN A 116 11.90 12.38 16.03
N HIS A 117 12.11 13.19 17.07
CA HIS A 117 11.38 13.06 18.33
C HIS A 117 9.88 13.35 18.13
N GLY A 118 9.52 14.40 17.41
CA GLY A 118 8.12 14.70 17.09
C GLY A 118 7.44 13.60 16.27
N ILE A 119 8.19 12.95 15.37
CA ILE A 119 7.70 11.79 14.62
C ILE A 119 7.37 10.62 15.56
N VAL A 120 8.27 10.27 16.49
CA VAL A 120 8.02 9.19 17.47
C VAL A 120 6.77 9.48 18.29
N GLU A 121 6.61 10.71 18.79
CA GLU A 121 5.44 11.10 19.57
C GLU A 121 4.15 11.07 18.72
N HIS A 122 4.20 11.48 17.46
CA HIS A 122 3.08 11.38 16.52
C HIS A 122 2.61 9.92 16.39
N PHE A 123 3.51 9.00 16.09
CA PHE A 123 3.18 7.58 15.99
C PHE A 123 2.65 7.00 17.31
N ARG A 124 3.29 7.34 18.43
CA ARG A 124 2.87 6.88 19.76
C ARG A 124 1.42 7.27 20.07
N MET A 125 1.09 8.55 19.89
CA MET A 125 -0.24 9.07 20.19
C MET A 125 -1.34 8.42 19.32
N ILE A 126 -1.07 8.22 18.03
CA ILE A 126 -2.03 7.58 17.12
C ILE A 126 -2.21 6.12 17.51
N THR A 127 -1.11 5.40 17.77
CA THR A 127 -1.16 3.97 18.11
C THR A 127 -1.89 3.73 19.42
N GLU A 128 -1.65 4.55 20.44
CA GLU A 128 -2.34 4.46 21.73
C GLU A 128 -3.84 4.72 21.63
N ALA A 129 -4.27 5.64 20.74
CA ALA A 129 -5.67 5.97 20.56
C ALA A 129 -6.43 4.90 19.75
N ALA A 130 -5.77 4.29 18.78
CA ALA A 130 -6.43 3.40 17.82
C ALA A 130 -6.68 1.98 18.35
N ASP A 131 -5.87 1.47 19.28
CA ASP A 131 -5.92 0.10 19.81
C ASP A 131 -5.97 -0.98 18.70
N ARG A 132 -5.17 -0.76 17.64
CA ARG A 132 -5.01 -1.69 16.51
C ARG A 132 -3.54 -1.75 16.07
N PRO A 133 -3.11 -2.87 15.45
CA PRO A 133 -1.77 -2.95 14.88
C PRO A 133 -1.52 -1.86 13.85
N VAL A 134 -0.39 -1.15 14.01
CA VAL A 134 0.02 -0.06 13.14
C VAL A 134 1.23 -0.48 12.31
N MET A 135 1.19 -0.18 11.02
CA MET A 135 2.31 -0.21 10.09
C MET A 135 2.82 1.23 9.86
N ALA A 136 4.06 1.50 10.23
CA ALA A 136 4.70 2.78 9.96
C ALA A 136 5.12 2.84 8.47
N TYR A 137 4.84 3.97 7.81
CA TYR A 137 5.15 4.12 6.39
C TYR A 137 6.23 5.18 6.17
N ASP A 138 7.39 4.73 5.68
CA ASP A 138 8.53 5.57 5.33
C ASP A 138 8.65 5.75 3.81
N ILE A 139 8.35 6.97 3.34
CA ILE A 139 8.45 7.36 1.92
C ILE A 139 9.03 8.76 1.78
N PRO A 140 10.31 8.96 2.03
CA PRO A 140 10.94 10.29 2.06
C PRO A 140 10.86 11.04 0.75
N GLY A 141 10.77 10.34 -0.38
CA GLY A 141 10.56 10.95 -1.71
C GLY A 141 9.24 11.73 -1.83
N ARG A 142 8.24 11.43 -0.98
CA ARG A 142 6.95 12.14 -0.93
C ARG A 142 6.82 13.01 0.32
N THR A 143 7.22 12.51 1.47
CA THR A 143 7.07 13.21 2.75
C THR A 143 8.09 14.33 2.95
N GLY A 144 9.25 14.26 2.29
CA GLY A 144 10.37 15.16 2.51
C GLY A 144 11.10 14.94 3.84
N THR A 145 10.75 13.88 4.58
CA THR A 145 11.39 13.49 5.85
C THR A 145 11.41 11.97 5.95
N ALA A 146 12.60 11.39 6.10
CA ALA A 146 12.76 9.95 6.34
C ALA A 146 12.67 9.62 7.83
N LEU A 147 12.27 8.40 8.15
CA LEU A 147 12.52 7.81 9.45
C LEU A 147 14.03 7.50 9.57
N SER A 148 14.69 8.02 10.61
CA SER A 148 16.07 7.61 10.90
C SER A 148 16.10 6.20 11.47
N THR A 149 17.24 5.53 11.35
CA THR A 149 17.48 4.21 11.97
C THR A 149 17.11 4.21 13.45
N ASP A 150 17.51 5.26 14.20
CA ASP A 150 17.20 5.39 15.62
C ASP A 150 15.71 5.60 15.89
N THR A 151 15.03 6.36 15.02
CA THR A 151 13.59 6.52 15.09
C THR A 151 12.87 5.18 14.91
N ILE A 152 13.26 4.38 13.94
CA ILE A 152 12.63 3.06 13.70
C ILE A 152 12.83 2.14 14.91
N ARG A 153 14.01 2.13 15.54
CA ARG A 153 14.24 1.38 16.80
C ARG A 153 13.30 1.83 17.92
N ARG A 154 13.13 3.15 18.08
CA ARG A 154 12.20 3.71 19.07
C ARG A 154 10.73 3.39 18.74
N LEU A 155 10.35 3.35 17.47
CA LEU A 155 9.02 2.91 17.05
C LEU A 155 8.80 1.43 17.40
N ALA A 156 9.82 0.58 17.26
CA ALA A 156 9.74 -0.83 17.64
C ALA A 156 9.47 -1.07 19.14
N GLU A 157 9.80 -0.08 19.98
CA GLU A 157 9.54 -0.14 21.43
C GLU A 157 8.10 0.27 21.79
N ILE A 158 7.31 0.84 20.85
CA ILE A 158 5.94 1.27 21.10
C ILE A 158 4.98 0.10 20.91
N PRO A 159 4.27 -0.34 21.97
CA PRO A 159 3.27 -1.40 21.82
C PRO A 159 2.22 -1.03 20.75
N GLY A 160 1.94 -1.95 19.84
CA GLY A 160 0.99 -1.74 18.75
C GLY A 160 1.63 -1.31 17.42
N ILE A 161 2.83 -0.74 17.38
CA ILE A 161 3.58 -0.60 16.14
C ILE A 161 4.22 -1.96 15.83
N ARG A 162 3.76 -2.61 14.76
CA ARG A 162 4.09 -4.00 14.45
C ARG A 162 4.86 -4.16 13.12
N ALA A 163 4.83 -3.13 12.27
CA ALA A 163 5.40 -3.26 10.93
C ALA A 163 5.95 -1.93 10.39
N VAL A 164 6.81 -2.06 9.37
CA VAL A 164 7.26 -0.96 8.52
C VAL A 164 6.93 -1.27 7.07
N LYS A 165 6.29 -0.32 6.37
CA LYS A 165 6.22 -0.24 4.92
C LYS A 165 7.38 0.64 4.45
N ASP A 166 8.36 0.04 3.81
CA ASP A 166 9.58 0.71 3.35
C ASP A 166 9.50 1.08 1.86
N ALA A 167 9.36 2.36 1.58
CA ALA A 167 9.52 2.96 0.25
C ALA A 167 10.68 3.97 0.22
N LYS A 168 11.63 3.85 1.16
CA LYS A 168 12.91 4.54 1.17
C LYS A 168 13.94 3.83 0.28
N GLY A 169 13.94 2.48 0.33
CA GLY A 169 14.73 1.64 -0.55
C GLY A 169 16.20 1.46 -0.15
N ASP A 170 16.58 1.82 1.08
CA ASP A 170 17.91 1.50 1.61
C ASP A 170 17.93 0.05 2.12
N LEU A 171 18.29 -0.88 1.22
CA LEU A 171 18.28 -2.31 1.51
C LEU A 171 19.24 -2.71 2.64
N PHE A 172 20.38 -2.02 2.79
CA PHE A 172 21.32 -2.33 3.85
C PHE A 172 20.81 -1.88 5.22
N GLU A 173 20.25 -0.67 5.29
CA GLU A 173 19.61 -0.18 6.52
C GLU A 173 18.43 -1.07 6.92
N ALA A 174 17.57 -1.42 5.96
CA ALA A 174 16.42 -2.30 6.17
C ALA A 174 16.86 -3.68 6.70
N SER A 175 17.87 -4.30 6.07
CA SER A 175 18.42 -5.60 6.51
C SER A 175 18.94 -5.56 7.94
N ARG A 176 19.64 -4.48 8.32
CA ARG A 176 20.10 -4.28 9.69
C ARG A 176 18.97 -4.14 10.69
N LEU A 177 17.95 -3.33 10.36
CA LEU A 177 16.79 -3.10 11.23
C LEU A 177 15.92 -4.34 11.39
N MET A 178 15.75 -5.15 10.32
CA MET A 178 15.09 -6.47 10.41
C MET A 178 15.82 -7.43 11.36
N ALA A 179 17.16 -7.34 11.44
CA ALA A 179 17.95 -8.15 12.37
C ALA A 179 17.96 -7.62 13.82
N GLU A 180 17.70 -6.33 14.02
CA GLU A 180 17.78 -5.63 15.31
C GLU A 180 16.41 -5.46 16.00
N THR A 181 15.28 -5.62 15.27
CA THR A 181 13.92 -5.36 15.78
C THR A 181 12.97 -6.51 15.45
N ASP A 182 11.87 -6.60 16.19
CA ASP A 182 10.80 -7.57 15.92
C ASP A 182 9.74 -7.03 14.94
N LEU A 183 9.99 -5.89 14.26
CA LEU A 183 9.07 -5.30 13.30
C LEU A 183 8.98 -6.17 12.04
N LEU A 184 7.77 -6.43 11.61
CA LEU A 184 7.50 -7.03 10.31
C LEU A 184 7.86 -6.01 9.21
N TRP A 185 8.59 -6.44 8.17
CA TRP A 185 9.06 -5.54 7.13
C TRP A 185 8.32 -5.79 5.81
N PHE A 186 7.84 -4.72 5.18
CA PHE A 186 7.12 -4.79 3.92
C PHE A 186 7.77 -3.87 2.88
N SER A 187 8.02 -4.41 1.68
CA SER A 187 8.36 -3.56 0.54
C SER A 187 7.20 -2.63 0.22
N GLY A 188 7.47 -1.34 0.16
CA GLY A 188 6.51 -0.31 -0.26
C GLY A 188 6.73 0.19 -1.68
N ASP A 189 7.66 -0.44 -2.43
CA ASP A 189 8.03 -0.10 -3.80
C ASP A 189 8.12 -1.36 -4.66
N ASP A 190 7.27 -1.46 -5.68
CA ASP A 190 7.18 -2.63 -6.56
C ASP A 190 8.49 -2.98 -7.26
N VAL A 191 9.35 -1.99 -7.49
CA VAL A 191 10.69 -2.18 -8.08
C VAL A 191 11.60 -3.02 -7.18
N LEU A 192 11.41 -2.97 -5.87
CA LEU A 192 12.27 -3.59 -4.86
C LEU A 192 11.67 -4.85 -4.21
N ASN A 193 10.47 -5.27 -4.63
CA ASN A 193 9.75 -6.37 -3.97
C ASN A 193 10.61 -7.63 -3.81
N LEU A 194 11.23 -8.12 -4.89
CA LEU A 194 12.07 -9.32 -4.80
C LEU A 194 13.30 -9.11 -3.90
N ALA A 195 13.93 -7.94 -3.97
CA ALA A 195 15.12 -7.64 -3.16
C ALA A 195 14.78 -7.65 -1.65
N PHE A 196 13.69 -7.01 -1.25
CA PHE A 196 13.23 -7.04 0.14
C PHE A 196 12.85 -8.44 0.60
N LEU A 197 12.10 -9.20 -0.20
CA LEU A 197 11.72 -10.58 0.12
C LEU A 197 12.95 -11.48 0.28
N ALA A 198 13.95 -11.34 -0.59
CA ALA A 198 15.21 -12.09 -0.50
C ALA A 198 16.04 -11.75 0.75
N LEU A 199 15.86 -10.57 1.34
CA LEU A 199 16.47 -10.15 2.60
C LEU A 199 15.67 -10.58 3.84
N GLY A 200 14.49 -11.18 3.67
CA GLY A 200 13.65 -11.66 4.76
C GLY A 200 12.46 -10.77 5.11
N ALA A 201 12.10 -9.82 4.24
CA ALA A 201 10.87 -9.06 4.44
C ALA A 201 9.65 -9.97 4.46
N THR A 202 8.67 -9.63 5.30
CA THR A 202 7.44 -10.40 5.53
C THR A 202 6.54 -10.42 4.29
N GLY A 203 6.47 -9.31 3.56
CA GLY A 203 5.58 -9.17 2.41
C GLY A 203 5.79 -7.87 1.65
N ILE A 204 4.77 -7.51 0.90
CA ILE A 204 4.75 -6.33 0.03
C ILE A 204 3.47 -5.51 0.23
N VAL A 205 3.56 -4.20 0.02
CA VAL A 205 2.40 -3.29 -0.10
C VAL A 205 2.51 -2.62 -1.48
N SER A 206 1.89 -3.25 -2.46
CA SER A 206 2.08 -3.03 -3.89
C SER A 206 1.06 -2.05 -4.49
N VAL A 207 1.42 -1.45 -5.59
CA VAL A 207 0.51 -0.77 -6.54
C VAL A 207 0.24 -1.70 -7.73
N VAL A 208 1.26 -2.36 -8.25
CA VAL A 208 1.15 -3.27 -9.40
C VAL A 208 0.36 -4.54 -9.06
N GLY A 209 0.20 -4.86 -7.78
CA GLY A 209 -0.65 -5.94 -7.28
C GLY A 209 -2.09 -5.90 -7.80
N HIS A 210 -2.62 -4.73 -8.19
CA HIS A 210 -3.94 -4.64 -8.82
C HIS A 210 -4.09 -5.54 -10.06
N VAL A 211 -3.01 -5.78 -10.78
CA VAL A 211 -2.99 -6.56 -12.02
C VAL A 211 -2.09 -7.79 -11.95
N ALA A 212 -1.30 -7.95 -10.89
CA ALA A 212 -0.29 -9.01 -10.74
C ALA A 212 -0.33 -9.70 -9.38
N GLY A 213 -1.48 -9.74 -8.70
CA GLY A 213 -1.60 -10.30 -7.35
C GLY A 213 -1.20 -11.77 -7.26
N ASP A 214 -1.69 -12.62 -8.17
CA ASP A 214 -1.34 -14.04 -8.24
C ASP A 214 0.16 -14.24 -8.48
N ASP A 215 0.78 -13.39 -9.30
CA ASP A 215 2.22 -13.43 -9.55
C ASP A 215 3.05 -13.07 -8.33
N TYR A 216 2.62 -12.05 -7.59
CA TYR A 216 3.29 -11.68 -6.35
C TYR A 216 3.11 -12.75 -5.26
N ARG A 217 1.94 -13.39 -5.19
CA ARG A 217 1.74 -14.55 -4.33
C ARG A 217 2.73 -15.66 -4.70
N ALA A 218 2.79 -16.05 -5.97
CA ALA A 218 3.72 -17.07 -6.45
C ALA A 218 5.20 -16.68 -6.22
N MET A 219 5.53 -15.39 -6.30
CA MET A 219 6.90 -14.91 -6.02
C MET A 219 7.26 -15.06 -4.55
N ILE A 220 6.35 -14.69 -3.62
CA ILE A 220 6.55 -14.88 -2.18
C ILE A 220 6.68 -16.37 -1.85
N ASP A 221 5.79 -17.21 -2.37
CA ASP A 221 5.83 -18.66 -2.14
C ASP A 221 7.14 -19.29 -2.65
N ALA A 222 7.66 -18.81 -3.78
CA ALA A 222 8.95 -19.26 -4.33
C ALA A 222 10.12 -18.85 -3.43
N VAL A 223 10.12 -17.61 -2.92
CA VAL A 223 11.16 -17.15 -1.95
C VAL A 223 11.12 -18.00 -0.69
N ASP A 224 9.93 -18.25 -0.12
CA ASP A 224 9.75 -19.06 1.10
C ASP A 224 10.23 -20.52 0.90
N ALA A 225 10.04 -21.06 -0.31
CA ALA A 225 10.54 -22.38 -0.68
C ALA A 225 12.05 -22.41 -0.97
N GLY A 226 12.74 -21.25 -0.93
CA GLY A 226 14.16 -21.13 -1.30
C GLY A 226 14.41 -21.19 -2.81
N ASP A 227 13.35 -21.16 -3.63
CA ASP A 227 13.45 -21.17 -5.10
C ASP A 227 13.61 -19.75 -5.66
N LEU A 228 14.79 -19.19 -5.46
CA LEU A 228 15.14 -17.86 -6.00
C LEU A 228 15.20 -17.84 -7.54
N HIS A 229 15.34 -18.99 -8.19
CA HIS A 229 15.28 -19.04 -9.65
C HIS A 229 13.87 -18.70 -10.12
N ARG A 230 12.88 -19.39 -9.57
CA ARG A 230 11.47 -19.14 -9.88
C ARG A 230 11.03 -17.72 -9.50
N ALA A 231 11.43 -17.24 -8.33
CA ALA A 231 11.13 -15.87 -7.92
C ALA A 231 11.69 -14.81 -8.89
N ARG A 232 12.92 -15.01 -9.41
CA ARG A 232 13.54 -14.15 -10.43
C ARG A 232 12.83 -14.23 -11.79
N GLU A 233 12.37 -15.40 -12.21
CA GLU A 233 11.59 -15.54 -13.44
C GLU A 233 10.32 -14.68 -13.38
N ILE A 234 9.58 -14.75 -12.26
CA ILE A 234 8.37 -13.96 -12.04
C ILE A 234 8.72 -12.46 -12.03
N HIS A 235 9.70 -12.06 -11.24
CA HIS A 235 10.16 -10.67 -11.17
C HIS A 235 10.54 -10.12 -12.55
N THR A 236 11.36 -10.86 -13.30
CA THR A 236 11.84 -10.42 -14.63
C THR A 236 10.68 -10.27 -15.62
N ARG A 237 9.71 -11.17 -15.58
CA ARG A 237 8.50 -11.08 -16.41
C ARG A 237 7.64 -9.86 -16.07
N LEU A 238 7.59 -9.47 -14.81
CA LEU A 238 6.80 -8.33 -14.36
C LEU A 238 7.48 -6.95 -14.60
N ILE A 239 8.79 -6.89 -14.89
CA ILE A 239 9.52 -5.63 -15.09
C ILE A 239 8.80 -4.67 -16.06
N PRO A 240 8.31 -5.11 -17.26
CA PRO A 240 7.65 -4.18 -18.17
C PRO A 240 6.38 -3.54 -17.61
N ALA A 241 5.56 -4.30 -16.86
CA ALA A 241 4.36 -3.77 -16.21
C ALA A 241 4.71 -2.83 -15.05
N VAL A 242 5.68 -3.21 -14.22
CA VAL A 242 6.20 -2.37 -13.12
C VAL A 242 6.71 -1.05 -13.68
N ASP A 243 7.54 -1.07 -14.73
CA ASP A 243 8.08 0.12 -15.37
C ASP A 243 6.97 1.01 -15.96
N ALA A 244 5.99 0.42 -16.63
CA ALA A 244 4.87 1.15 -17.21
C ALA A 244 3.98 1.80 -16.15
N ILE A 245 3.74 1.15 -15.01
CA ILE A 245 2.86 1.65 -13.94
C ILE A 245 3.60 2.64 -13.04
N MET A 246 4.82 2.30 -12.60
CA MET A 246 5.51 3.05 -11.55
C MET A 246 6.38 4.20 -12.07
N HIS A 247 6.89 4.12 -13.32
CA HIS A 247 7.83 5.10 -13.86
C HIS A 247 7.26 5.99 -14.98
N THR A 248 6.00 5.79 -15.40
CA THR A 248 5.38 6.62 -16.43
C THR A 248 4.78 7.89 -15.82
N SER A 249 4.05 7.76 -14.72
CA SER A 249 3.46 8.86 -13.95
C SER A 249 3.15 8.41 -12.52
N GLN A 250 2.31 9.14 -11.78
CA GLN A 250 1.86 8.69 -10.47
C GLN A 250 1.06 7.37 -10.62
N GLY A 251 1.38 6.36 -9.78
CA GLY A 251 0.89 4.98 -9.94
C GLY A 251 -0.64 4.84 -10.03
N ALA A 252 -1.41 5.64 -9.29
CA ALA A 252 -2.88 5.60 -9.34
C ALA A 252 -3.42 5.93 -10.74
N ILE A 253 -2.77 6.84 -11.48
CA ILE A 253 -3.17 7.22 -12.84
C ILE A 253 -3.07 6.00 -13.77
N GLN A 254 -1.93 5.31 -13.70
CA GLN A 254 -1.68 4.16 -14.58
C GLN A 254 -2.52 2.95 -14.18
N VAL A 255 -2.68 2.70 -12.89
CA VAL A 255 -3.46 1.55 -12.39
C VAL A 255 -4.95 1.73 -12.70
N LYS A 256 -5.54 2.91 -12.49
CA LYS A 256 -6.95 3.14 -12.89
C LYS A 256 -7.15 2.92 -14.39
N ALA A 257 -6.21 3.38 -15.22
CA ALA A 257 -6.26 3.11 -16.66
C ALA A 257 -6.16 1.60 -16.97
N ALA A 258 -5.26 0.85 -16.29
CA ALA A 258 -5.14 -0.59 -16.46
C ALA A 258 -6.43 -1.32 -16.06
N LEU A 259 -6.98 -1.02 -14.89
CA LEU A 259 -8.22 -1.63 -14.38
C LEU A 259 -9.43 -1.34 -15.29
N LYS A 260 -9.51 -0.13 -15.87
CA LYS A 260 -10.53 0.20 -16.85
C LYS A 260 -10.35 -0.59 -18.15
N MET A 261 -9.10 -0.75 -18.63
CA MET A 261 -8.82 -1.58 -19.83
C MET A 261 -9.23 -3.04 -19.60
N GLN A 262 -9.07 -3.55 -18.37
CA GLN A 262 -9.47 -4.90 -17.99
C GLN A 262 -10.96 -5.02 -17.64
N GLY A 263 -11.72 -3.92 -17.64
CA GLY A 263 -13.15 -3.92 -17.32
C GLY A 263 -13.48 -4.09 -15.83
N LEU A 264 -12.48 -3.94 -14.94
CA LEU A 264 -12.63 -4.11 -13.49
C LEU A 264 -13.23 -2.87 -12.80
N ILE A 265 -13.04 -1.68 -13.38
CA ILE A 265 -13.69 -0.43 -12.95
C ILE A 265 -14.37 0.27 -14.16
N GLY A 266 -15.43 1.02 -13.90
CA GLY A 266 -16.21 1.69 -14.94
C GLY A 266 -15.53 2.91 -15.53
N SER A 267 -14.75 3.63 -14.73
CA SER A 267 -14.10 4.88 -15.12
C SER A 267 -12.69 4.97 -14.54
N ASP A 268 -11.75 5.56 -15.30
CA ASP A 268 -10.41 5.90 -14.86
C ASP A 268 -10.32 7.34 -14.31
N ARG A 269 -11.46 7.90 -13.89
CA ARG A 269 -11.57 9.24 -13.31
C ARG A 269 -10.67 9.35 -12.07
N LEU A 270 -9.98 10.50 -11.97
CA LEU A 270 -9.20 10.93 -10.82
C LEU A 270 -9.70 12.30 -10.36
N ARG A 271 -9.44 12.65 -9.11
CA ARG A 271 -9.66 14.00 -8.59
C ARG A 271 -8.44 14.89 -8.78
N MET A 272 -8.68 16.14 -9.14
CA MET A 272 -7.62 17.13 -9.24
C MET A 272 -6.80 17.20 -7.94
N PRO A 273 -5.45 17.34 -8.02
CA PRO A 273 -4.68 17.73 -9.20
C PRO A 273 -4.29 16.57 -10.13
N LEU A 274 -4.69 15.33 -9.85
CA LEU A 274 -4.42 14.20 -10.76
C LEU A 274 -5.37 14.23 -11.95
N LEU A 275 -4.82 13.90 -13.13
CA LEU A 275 -5.55 13.77 -14.39
C LEU A 275 -5.16 12.45 -15.07
N GLN A 276 -6.06 11.95 -15.94
CA GLN A 276 -5.76 10.81 -16.80
C GLN A 276 -4.49 11.07 -17.62
N GLY A 277 -3.73 10.00 -17.83
CA GLY A 277 -2.53 10.07 -18.66
C GLY A 277 -2.84 10.37 -20.12
N PRO A 278 -1.93 11.06 -20.84
CA PRO A 278 -2.07 11.29 -22.27
C PRO A 278 -1.97 9.96 -23.06
N PRO A 279 -2.36 9.93 -24.35
CA PRO A 279 -2.41 8.70 -25.16
C PRO A 279 -1.11 7.89 -25.14
N GLU A 280 0.05 8.55 -25.18
CA GLU A 280 1.38 7.90 -25.14
C GLU A 280 1.63 7.13 -23.83
N HIS A 281 1.08 7.58 -22.70
CA HIS A 281 1.14 6.85 -21.44
C HIS A 281 0.29 5.58 -21.48
N LEU A 282 -0.89 5.66 -22.12
CA LEU A 282 -1.79 4.51 -22.28
C LEU A 282 -1.17 3.46 -23.23
N ASP A 283 -0.48 3.89 -24.28
CA ASP A 283 0.20 2.98 -25.21
C ASP A 283 1.38 2.27 -24.51
N ARG A 284 2.17 3.00 -23.71
CA ARG A 284 3.22 2.40 -22.89
C ARG A 284 2.66 1.40 -21.87
N LEU A 285 1.53 1.74 -21.23
CA LEU A 285 0.85 0.86 -20.29
C LEU A 285 0.39 -0.44 -20.96
N ARG A 286 -0.31 -0.36 -22.11
CA ARG A 286 -0.75 -1.54 -22.87
C ARG A 286 0.45 -2.42 -23.25
N ALA A 287 1.53 -1.82 -23.76
CA ALA A 287 2.74 -2.56 -24.12
C ALA A 287 3.37 -3.27 -22.92
N GLY A 288 3.46 -2.59 -21.77
CA GLY A 288 4.02 -3.15 -20.54
C GLY A 288 3.17 -4.31 -19.99
N LEU A 289 1.85 -4.16 -19.94
CA LEU A 289 0.93 -5.22 -19.51
C LEU A 289 1.03 -6.44 -20.45
N ALA A 290 0.99 -6.22 -21.77
CA ALA A 290 1.11 -7.31 -22.75
C ALA A 290 2.45 -8.05 -22.65
N ALA A 291 3.57 -7.33 -22.52
CA ALA A 291 4.90 -7.93 -22.37
C ALA A 291 5.04 -8.74 -21.07
N SER A 292 4.26 -8.42 -20.05
CA SER A 292 4.23 -9.14 -18.77
C SER A 292 3.17 -10.23 -18.71
N GLY A 293 2.35 -10.42 -19.77
CA GLY A 293 1.27 -11.41 -19.81
C GLY A 293 0.06 -11.04 -18.94
N LEU A 294 -0.16 -9.74 -18.73
CA LEU A 294 -1.21 -9.17 -17.86
C LEU A 294 -2.30 -8.40 -18.66
N ALA A 295 -2.31 -8.49 -20.00
CA ALA A 295 -3.26 -7.81 -20.88
C ALA A 295 -4.61 -8.51 -20.91
#